data_05a0b74cb05113bac0d6bb0addece010
#
_entry.id   05a0b74cb05113bac0d6bb0addece010
#
_cell.length_a   1.000
_cell.length_b   1.000
_cell.length_c   1.000
_cell.angle_alpha   90.00
_cell.angle_beta   90.00
_cell.angle_gamma   90.00
#
_symmetry.space_group_name_H-M   'P 1'
#
loop_
_entity.id
_entity.type
_entity.pdbx_description
1 polymer ?
#
loop_
_entity_poly.entity_id
_entity_poly.type
_entity_poly.pdbx_seq_one_letter_code
_entity_poly.pdbx_strand_id
1 'polypeptide(L)'
;MVVDVRTGEVLALANYPTYNPNDRSRLTGEQLRNRVLTDSFEPGSILKPITISLALDLHRVTPDTIVNTSPGRFTLDGATITDDSNFGVLTVAGVIQKSSNIGTTKIAMQLRPEEMWNMFTSVGLGQAPKIGFPGTVAGRLRPWKDWRRIEQATMAYGYGVAVSLFQLAHAYTIFAHNGQLIPLSLFKTDGQTVSGPQVIAPETAAEIRKMLENVVSAGGTAATVQVPGYSIGGKTGTAYKHTAHGYDHSNYRASFVGIAPMSNPRIIVAVSIDNPTNGEHFGAQVAGPVFASITGDTLRALNVAPDVPVKPMVMTASSTPPPATGAVR
;
A
#
# COMPACT_ATOMS: atom_id res chain seq x y z
N MET A 1 -9.75 -0.68 -5.12
CA MET A 1 -9.29 -0.76 -6.53
C MET A 1 -8.53 -2.05 -6.73
N VAL A 2 -8.78 -2.75 -7.86
CA VAL A 2 -8.08 -3.98 -8.24
C VAL A 2 -7.52 -3.82 -9.64
N VAL A 3 -6.27 -4.19 -9.85
CA VAL A 3 -5.55 -4.10 -11.13
C VAL A 3 -5.04 -5.48 -11.52
N ASP A 4 -5.26 -5.90 -12.76
CA ASP A 4 -4.57 -7.03 -13.38
C ASP A 4 -3.19 -6.58 -13.87
N VAL A 5 -2.13 -7.15 -13.30
CA VAL A 5 -0.76 -6.71 -13.62
C VAL A 5 -0.25 -7.23 -14.97
N ARG A 6 -0.94 -8.20 -15.60
CA ARG A 6 -0.58 -8.66 -16.94
C ARG A 6 -1.09 -7.73 -18.02
N THR A 7 -2.34 -7.27 -17.88
CA THR A 7 -3.07 -6.52 -18.91
C THR A 7 -3.15 -5.03 -18.63
N GLY A 8 -2.82 -4.61 -17.40
CA GLY A 8 -3.03 -3.23 -16.96
C GLY A 8 -4.50 -2.85 -16.75
N GLU A 9 -5.42 -3.80 -16.86
CA GLU A 9 -6.85 -3.54 -16.66
C GLU A 9 -7.17 -3.23 -15.20
N VAL A 10 -7.96 -2.19 -14.98
CA VAL A 10 -8.61 -1.92 -13.70
C VAL A 10 -9.85 -2.80 -13.61
N LEU A 11 -9.72 -3.96 -12.95
CA LEU A 11 -10.79 -4.95 -12.84
C LEU A 11 -11.95 -4.49 -11.95
N ALA A 12 -11.64 -3.70 -10.92
CA ALA A 12 -12.63 -3.14 -10.01
C ALA A 12 -12.18 -1.79 -9.47
N LEU A 13 -13.13 -0.86 -9.37
CA LEU A 13 -12.94 0.46 -8.79
C LEU A 13 -14.21 0.82 -8.04
N ALA A 14 -14.20 0.65 -6.71
CA ALA A 14 -15.35 0.87 -5.86
C ALA A 14 -15.12 2.03 -4.89
N ASN A 15 -16.17 2.78 -4.61
CA ASN A 15 -16.17 3.90 -3.68
C ASN A 15 -17.35 3.80 -2.72
N TYR A 16 -17.15 4.28 -1.49
CA TYR A 16 -18.21 4.42 -0.50
C TYR A 16 -18.13 5.82 0.13
N PRO A 17 -19.25 6.51 0.38
CA PRO A 17 -20.61 6.11 0.09
C PRO A 17 -20.88 5.99 -1.42
N THR A 18 -21.77 5.04 -1.78
CA THR A 18 -22.21 4.79 -3.15
C THR A 18 -23.67 5.16 -3.34
N TYR A 19 -24.19 5.05 -4.56
CA TYR A 19 -25.59 5.31 -4.88
C TYR A 19 -26.17 4.21 -5.75
N ASN A 20 -27.51 4.09 -5.71
CA ASN A 20 -28.23 3.25 -6.65
C ASN A 20 -28.47 4.04 -7.95
N PRO A 21 -27.94 3.65 -9.11
CA PRO A 21 -28.13 4.37 -10.36
C PRO A 21 -29.60 4.38 -10.84
N ASN A 22 -30.41 3.43 -10.36
CA ASN A 22 -31.83 3.32 -10.69
C ASN A 22 -32.73 4.15 -9.74
N ASP A 23 -32.21 4.62 -8.61
CA ASP A 23 -32.90 5.52 -7.69
C ASP A 23 -31.97 6.66 -7.27
N ARG A 24 -32.19 7.83 -7.87
CA ARG A 24 -31.42 9.04 -7.62
C ARG A 24 -32.13 10.07 -6.73
N SER A 25 -33.25 9.71 -6.12
CA SER A 25 -34.09 10.64 -5.35
C SER A 25 -33.36 11.25 -4.13
N ARG A 26 -32.34 10.55 -3.59
CA ARG A 26 -31.55 11.00 -2.44
C ARG A 26 -30.06 11.12 -2.76
N LEU A 27 -29.73 11.38 -4.04
CA LEU A 27 -28.35 11.47 -4.50
C LEU A 27 -27.65 12.71 -3.93
N THR A 28 -26.46 12.50 -3.36
CA THR A 28 -25.58 13.56 -2.87
C THR A 28 -24.32 13.68 -3.74
N GLY A 29 -23.68 14.86 -3.76
CA GLY A 29 -22.44 15.05 -4.47
C GLY A 29 -21.32 14.13 -4.00
N GLU A 30 -21.32 13.74 -2.71
CA GLU A 30 -20.36 12.81 -2.12
C GLU A 30 -20.44 11.40 -2.71
N GLN A 31 -21.64 10.95 -3.04
CA GLN A 31 -21.89 9.63 -3.63
C GLN A 31 -21.46 9.55 -5.10
N LEU A 32 -21.38 10.70 -5.79
CA LEU A 32 -20.97 10.80 -7.21
C LEU A 32 -19.45 10.81 -7.38
N ARG A 33 -18.69 11.05 -6.32
CA ARG A 33 -17.23 11.17 -6.42
C ARG A 33 -16.57 9.83 -6.60
N ASN A 34 -15.75 9.71 -7.62
CA ASN A 34 -14.81 8.60 -7.74
C ASN A 34 -13.52 8.92 -6.97
N ARG A 35 -13.56 8.74 -5.66
CA ARG A 35 -12.50 9.12 -4.73
C ARG A 35 -11.14 8.49 -5.05
N VAL A 36 -11.13 7.31 -5.66
CA VAL A 36 -9.90 6.64 -6.10
C VAL A 36 -9.12 7.49 -7.09
N LEU A 37 -9.81 8.28 -7.91
CA LEU A 37 -9.23 9.10 -8.99
C LEU A 37 -9.22 10.60 -8.66
N THR A 38 -10.15 11.06 -7.83
CA THR A 38 -10.40 12.50 -7.62
C THR A 38 -9.94 13.01 -6.25
N ASP A 39 -9.62 12.13 -5.31
CA ASP A 39 -9.12 12.51 -4.01
C ASP A 39 -7.61 12.26 -3.92
N SER A 40 -6.89 13.19 -3.32
CA SER A 40 -5.48 13.01 -2.99
C SER A 40 -5.26 13.09 -1.49
N PHE A 41 -4.31 12.31 -1.01
CA PHE A 41 -3.95 12.20 0.40
C PHE A 41 -2.48 11.88 0.57
N GLU A 42 -1.93 12.12 1.74
CA GLU A 42 -0.57 11.72 2.07
C GLU A 42 -0.52 10.19 2.28
N PRO A 43 0.30 9.45 1.48
CA PRO A 43 0.29 7.99 1.48
C PRO A 43 0.89 7.37 2.75
N GLY A 44 1.66 8.15 3.50
CA GLY A 44 2.40 7.63 4.64
C GLY A 44 3.30 6.47 4.24
N SER A 45 3.40 5.48 5.11
CA SER A 45 4.32 4.35 4.96
C SER A 45 4.16 3.49 3.69
N ILE A 46 3.08 3.66 2.92
CA ILE A 46 2.95 2.99 1.62
C ILE A 46 4.02 3.45 0.63
N LEU A 47 4.57 4.65 0.81
CA LEU A 47 5.61 5.18 -0.07
C LEU A 47 7.00 4.58 0.18
N LYS A 48 7.27 4.04 1.37
CA LYS A 48 8.59 3.53 1.77
C LYS A 48 9.21 2.52 0.79
N PRO A 49 8.47 1.53 0.26
CA PRO A 49 9.03 0.60 -0.73
C PRO A 49 9.56 1.31 -1.98
N ILE A 50 8.92 2.39 -2.44
CA ILE A 50 9.38 3.16 -3.61
C ILE A 50 10.68 3.90 -3.29
N THR A 51 10.78 4.51 -2.11
CA THR A 51 12.01 5.18 -1.67
C THR A 51 13.18 4.19 -1.51
N ILE A 52 12.90 3.05 -0.88
CA ILE A 52 13.93 2.03 -0.61
C ILE A 52 14.34 1.33 -1.90
N SER A 53 13.41 1.08 -2.84
CA SER A 53 13.77 0.50 -4.14
C SER A 53 14.76 1.37 -4.92
N LEU A 54 14.64 2.70 -4.85
CA LEU A 54 15.62 3.60 -5.43
C LEU A 54 17.00 3.44 -4.80
N ALA A 55 17.08 3.34 -3.48
CA ALA A 55 18.36 3.18 -2.79
C ALA A 55 19.03 1.83 -3.10
N LEU A 56 18.25 0.76 -3.26
CA LEU A 56 18.72 -0.55 -3.72
C LEU A 56 19.20 -0.49 -5.17
N ASP A 57 18.39 0.09 -6.06
CA ASP A 57 18.68 0.18 -7.50
C ASP A 57 19.95 1.00 -7.80
N LEU A 58 20.19 2.03 -6.99
CA LEU A 58 21.41 2.83 -7.04
C LEU A 58 22.58 2.22 -6.23
N HIS A 59 22.42 1.00 -5.70
CA HIS A 59 23.42 0.30 -4.88
C HIS A 59 23.96 1.11 -3.69
N ARG A 60 23.11 2.01 -3.13
CA ARG A 60 23.44 2.76 -1.90
C ARG A 60 23.34 1.85 -0.67
N VAL A 61 22.46 0.89 -0.72
CA VAL A 61 22.24 -0.13 0.30
C VAL A 61 21.96 -1.48 -0.36
N THR A 62 22.02 -2.54 0.44
CA THR A 62 21.56 -3.90 0.11
C THR A 62 20.43 -4.30 1.07
N PRO A 63 19.68 -5.37 0.81
CA PRO A 63 18.67 -5.87 1.75
C PRO A 63 19.16 -6.08 3.17
N ASP A 64 20.42 -6.47 3.32
CA ASP A 64 21.08 -6.82 4.59
C ASP A 64 21.85 -5.64 5.22
N THR A 65 21.94 -4.51 4.54
CA THR A 65 22.60 -3.31 5.10
C THR A 65 21.97 -2.93 6.43
N ILE A 66 22.83 -2.75 7.44
CA ILE A 66 22.43 -2.45 8.81
C ILE A 66 22.09 -0.97 8.99
N VAL A 67 20.96 -0.71 9.61
CA VAL A 67 20.47 0.64 9.95
C VAL A 67 20.12 0.68 11.44
N ASN A 68 20.84 1.49 12.20
CA ASN A 68 20.51 1.70 13.62
C ASN A 68 19.37 2.70 13.75
N THR A 69 18.24 2.27 14.33
CA THR A 69 17.05 3.08 14.59
C THR A 69 16.88 3.49 16.06
N SER A 70 17.84 3.04 16.94
CA SER A 70 17.82 3.42 18.35
C SER A 70 18.04 4.93 18.53
N PRO A 71 17.44 5.51 19.57
CA PRO A 71 16.52 4.96 20.57
C PRO A 71 15.04 5.07 20.18
N GLY A 72 14.67 5.03 18.90
CA GLY A 72 13.31 5.24 18.40
C GLY A 72 12.97 6.71 18.15
N ARG A 73 13.99 7.58 18.21
CA ARG A 73 13.91 9.03 17.93
C ARG A 73 15.17 9.46 17.16
N PHE A 74 14.98 10.30 16.16
CA PHE A 74 16.04 10.84 15.34
C PHE A 74 15.78 12.32 15.05
N THR A 75 16.71 13.20 15.42
CA THR A 75 16.59 14.64 15.18
C THR A 75 17.34 15.01 13.91
N LEU A 76 16.67 15.70 13.00
CA LEU A 76 17.21 16.23 11.76
C LEU A 76 16.80 17.69 11.63
N ASP A 77 17.78 18.60 11.56
CA ASP A 77 17.57 20.05 11.41
C ASP A 77 16.55 20.63 12.43
N GLY A 78 16.62 20.14 13.68
CA GLY A 78 15.75 20.59 14.77
C GLY A 78 14.37 19.89 14.83
N ALA A 79 13.98 19.13 13.81
CA ALA A 79 12.75 18.35 13.83
C ALA A 79 13.02 16.90 14.30
N THR A 80 12.09 16.33 15.07
CA THR A 80 12.21 14.96 15.56
C THR A 80 11.34 14.00 14.74
N ILE A 81 11.98 12.98 14.21
CA ILE A 81 11.35 11.85 13.54
C ILE A 81 11.28 10.69 14.55
N THR A 82 10.13 10.04 14.65
CA THR A 82 9.92 8.93 15.59
C THR A 82 9.46 7.68 14.86
N ASP A 83 9.84 6.54 15.42
CA ASP A 83 9.23 5.23 15.14
C ASP A 83 8.17 4.93 16.20
N ASP A 84 7.27 4.01 15.90
CA ASP A 84 6.23 3.55 16.86
C ASP A 84 6.83 2.87 18.09
N SER A 85 8.05 2.35 17.96
CA SER A 85 8.82 1.71 19.03
C SER A 85 10.32 1.87 18.79
N ASN A 86 11.12 1.61 19.81
CA ASN A 86 12.56 1.44 19.63
C ASN A 86 12.84 0.07 19.00
N PHE A 87 13.07 0.04 17.70
CA PHE A 87 13.36 -1.20 16.97
C PHE A 87 14.83 -1.62 17.04
N GLY A 88 15.69 -0.81 17.66
CA GLY A 88 17.11 -1.14 17.76
C GLY A 88 17.83 -1.05 16.42
N VAL A 89 18.54 -2.11 16.10
CA VAL A 89 19.27 -2.25 14.83
C VAL A 89 18.45 -3.13 13.88
N LEU A 90 18.19 -2.62 12.69
CA LEU A 90 17.44 -3.29 11.63
C LEU A 90 18.31 -3.50 10.39
N THR A 91 17.99 -4.49 9.58
CA THR A 91 18.41 -4.52 8.17
C THR A 91 17.49 -3.60 7.33
N VAL A 92 17.85 -3.29 6.09
CA VAL A 92 16.97 -2.58 5.15
C VAL A 92 15.65 -3.34 4.96
N ALA A 93 15.71 -4.67 4.87
CA ALA A 93 14.51 -5.51 4.84
C ALA A 93 13.67 -5.34 6.13
N GLY A 94 14.32 -5.29 7.28
CA GLY A 94 13.66 -5.01 8.56
C GLY A 94 13.04 -3.62 8.65
N VAL A 95 13.62 -2.62 7.99
CA VAL A 95 13.03 -1.25 7.91
C VAL A 95 11.68 -1.28 7.21
N ILE A 96 11.51 -2.04 6.13
CA ILE A 96 10.21 -2.22 5.46
C ILE A 96 9.28 -3.05 6.34
N GLN A 97 9.74 -4.17 6.89
CA GLN A 97 8.95 -5.08 7.73
C GLN A 97 8.35 -4.38 8.95
N LYS A 98 9.17 -3.61 9.68
CA LYS A 98 8.76 -2.84 10.86
C LYS A 98 8.19 -1.47 10.55
N SER A 99 8.26 -1.06 9.28
CA SER A 99 7.80 0.26 8.85
C SER A 99 8.52 1.42 9.55
N SER A 100 9.83 1.31 9.81
CA SER A 100 10.60 2.33 10.51
C SER A 100 10.69 3.63 9.69
N ASN A 101 10.26 4.74 10.28
CA ASN A 101 10.43 6.09 9.73
C ASN A 101 11.91 6.51 9.80
N ILE A 102 12.55 6.22 10.92
CA ILE A 102 13.95 6.55 11.16
C ILE A 102 14.85 5.78 10.17
N GLY A 103 14.61 4.48 10.02
CA GLY A 103 15.34 3.66 9.07
C GLY A 103 15.20 4.17 7.64
N THR A 104 13.97 4.44 7.21
CA THR A 104 13.69 4.98 5.88
C THR A 104 14.35 6.35 5.68
N THR A 105 14.28 7.23 6.68
CA THR A 105 14.96 8.54 6.63
C THR A 105 16.45 8.37 6.44
N LYS A 106 17.11 7.54 7.23
CA LYS A 106 18.58 7.35 7.15
C LYS A 106 19.02 6.77 5.80
N ILE A 107 18.21 5.92 5.19
CA ILE A 107 18.42 5.42 3.83
C ILE A 107 18.23 6.56 2.81
N ALA A 108 17.12 7.28 2.90
CA ALA A 108 16.77 8.36 1.97
C ALA A 108 17.77 9.53 2.00
N MET A 109 18.40 9.80 3.15
CA MET A 109 19.43 10.84 3.26
C MET A 109 20.76 10.47 2.58
N GLN A 110 20.92 9.25 2.06
CA GLN A 110 22.00 8.84 1.17
C GLN A 110 21.71 9.12 -0.31
N LEU A 111 20.47 9.49 -0.63
CA LEU A 111 19.99 9.84 -1.95
C LEU A 111 20.04 11.36 -2.15
N ARG A 112 20.24 11.80 -3.39
CA ARG A 112 20.05 13.20 -3.73
C ARG A 112 18.54 13.51 -3.83
N PRO A 113 18.10 14.71 -3.45
CA PRO A 113 16.68 15.11 -3.61
C PRO A 113 16.17 14.94 -5.05
N GLU A 114 17.01 15.23 -6.04
CA GLU A 114 16.69 15.05 -7.46
C GLU A 114 16.43 13.58 -7.84
N GLU A 115 17.24 12.65 -7.31
CA GLU A 115 17.06 11.22 -7.54
C GLU A 115 15.70 10.74 -7.00
N MET A 116 15.35 11.16 -5.79
CA MET A 116 14.04 10.83 -5.20
C MET A 116 12.87 11.44 -5.98
N TRP A 117 13.00 12.70 -6.40
CA TRP A 117 11.97 13.38 -7.18
C TRP A 117 11.76 12.69 -8.54
N ASN A 118 12.86 12.36 -9.22
CA ASN A 118 12.83 11.63 -10.49
C ASN A 118 12.17 10.25 -10.32
N MET A 119 12.47 9.52 -9.25
CA MET A 119 11.83 8.24 -8.94
C MET A 119 10.33 8.41 -8.72
N PHE A 120 9.91 9.37 -7.91
CA PHE A 120 8.50 9.60 -7.64
C PHE A 120 7.73 10.02 -8.89
N THR A 121 8.31 10.85 -9.73
CA THR A 121 7.69 11.25 -11.01
C THR A 121 7.67 10.11 -12.03
N SER A 122 8.72 9.27 -12.09
CA SER A 122 8.77 8.13 -13.01
C SER A 122 7.71 7.07 -12.73
N VAL A 123 7.25 6.95 -11.46
CA VAL A 123 6.11 6.09 -11.10
C VAL A 123 4.75 6.80 -11.12
N GLY A 124 4.69 8.01 -11.69
CA GLY A 124 3.44 8.75 -11.93
C GLY A 124 2.95 9.62 -10.77
N LEU A 125 3.73 9.79 -9.69
CA LEU A 125 3.33 10.69 -8.61
C LEU A 125 3.51 12.15 -9.02
N GLY A 126 2.59 13.01 -8.59
CA GLY A 126 2.56 14.42 -8.99
C GLY A 126 2.03 14.68 -10.40
N GLN A 127 1.52 13.65 -11.10
CA GLN A 127 1.00 13.73 -12.45
C GLN A 127 -0.42 13.19 -12.52
N ALA A 128 -1.34 13.91 -13.18
CA ALA A 128 -2.71 13.41 -13.37
C ALA A 128 -2.68 12.19 -14.29
N PRO A 129 -3.29 11.06 -13.87
CA PRO A 129 -3.38 9.86 -14.70
C PRO A 129 -4.08 10.14 -16.04
N LYS A 130 -3.46 9.74 -17.17
CA LYS A 130 -4.00 9.90 -18.51
C LYS A 130 -4.84 8.68 -18.92
N ILE A 131 -5.97 8.48 -18.27
CA ILE A 131 -6.84 7.29 -18.42
C ILE A 131 -8.22 7.62 -19.01
N GLY A 132 -8.40 8.83 -19.53
CA GLY A 132 -9.68 9.26 -20.13
C GLY A 132 -10.82 9.51 -19.13
N PHE A 133 -10.54 9.52 -17.82
CA PHE A 133 -11.54 9.82 -16.78
C PHE A 133 -11.47 11.31 -16.39
N PRO A 134 -12.60 12.04 -16.35
CA PRO A 134 -12.60 13.46 -16.00
C PRO A 134 -12.31 13.67 -14.51
N GLY A 135 -11.59 14.75 -14.20
CA GLY A 135 -11.33 15.15 -12.82
C GLY A 135 -10.26 14.32 -12.08
N THR A 136 -9.44 13.55 -12.79
CA THR A 136 -8.27 12.90 -12.20
C THR A 136 -7.33 13.92 -11.60
N VAL A 137 -6.86 13.65 -10.36
CA VAL A 137 -5.96 14.58 -9.65
C VAL A 137 -4.50 14.24 -9.93
N ALA A 138 -3.67 15.27 -10.06
CA ALA A 138 -2.21 15.11 -10.10
C ALA A 138 -1.63 14.76 -8.73
N GLY A 139 -2.34 15.11 -7.65
CA GLY A 139 -1.77 15.13 -6.33
C GLY A 139 -0.84 16.32 -6.13
N ARG A 140 0.12 16.20 -5.22
CA ARG A 140 1.12 17.24 -4.96
C ARG A 140 2.49 16.64 -4.74
N LEU A 141 3.41 16.97 -5.62
CA LEU A 141 4.84 16.70 -5.47
C LEU A 141 5.59 17.98 -5.86
N ARG A 142 6.17 18.67 -4.87
CA ARG A 142 6.90 19.90 -5.13
C ARG A 142 8.21 19.59 -5.86
N PRO A 143 8.75 20.55 -6.67
CA PRO A 143 10.05 20.40 -7.28
C PRO A 143 11.14 20.17 -6.22
N TRP A 144 12.09 19.26 -6.51
CA TRP A 144 13.15 18.88 -5.56
C TRP A 144 14.03 20.05 -5.10
N LYS A 145 14.18 21.06 -5.93
CA LYS A 145 14.95 22.28 -5.62
C LYS A 145 14.41 23.08 -4.44
N ASP A 146 13.11 22.91 -4.15
CA ASP A 146 12.42 23.59 -3.07
C ASP A 146 12.42 22.77 -1.76
N TRP A 147 13.05 21.58 -1.76
CA TRP A 147 13.02 20.73 -0.58
C TRP A 147 14.11 21.11 0.42
N ARG A 148 13.70 21.31 1.66
CA ARG A 148 14.61 21.31 2.80
C ARG A 148 14.97 19.86 3.14
N ARG A 149 16.07 19.63 3.83
CA ARG A 149 16.49 18.27 4.24
C ARG A 149 15.42 17.52 5.02
N ILE A 150 14.73 18.21 5.95
CA ILE A 150 13.62 17.60 6.69
C ILE A 150 12.45 17.22 5.78
N GLU A 151 12.17 17.96 4.72
CA GLU A 151 11.12 17.64 3.76
C GLU A 151 11.49 16.44 2.90
N GLN A 152 12.76 16.32 2.47
CA GLN A 152 13.25 15.09 1.83
C GLN A 152 13.06 13.89 2.76
N ALA A 153 13.41 14.02 4.03
CA ALA A 153 13.23 12.98 5.04
C ALA A 153 11.77 12.55 5.19
N THR A 154 10.84 13.52 5.35
CA THR A 154 9.43 13.21 5.54
C THR A 154 8.76 12.65 4.27
N MET A 155 9.13 13.15 3.09
CA MET A 155 8.63 12.62 1.82
C MET A 155 9.07 11.16 1.61
N ALA A 156 10.23 10.76 2.11
CA ALA A 156 10.71 9.39 2.00
C ALA A 156 9.75 8.35 2.60
N TYR A 157 8.99 8.74 3.62
CA TYR A 157 7.98 7.88 4.24
C TYR A 157 6.54 8.40 4.09
N GLY A 158 6.32 9.29 3.09
CA GLY A 158 5.01 9.62 2.55
C GLY A 158 4.29 10.81 3.18
N TYR A 159 5.01 11.73 3.85
CA TYR A 159 4.48 13.01 4.32
C TYR A 159 5.01 14.16 3.47
N GLY A 160 4.20 15.19 3.23
CA GLY A 160 4.55 16.32 2.38
C GLY A 160 4.36 16.06 0.87
N VAL A 161 3.93 14.87 0.50
CA VAL A 161 3.50 14.46 -0.84
C VAL A 161 2.03 14.04 -0.78
N ALA A 162 1.21 14.41 -1.75
CA ALA A 162 -0.18 13.97 -1.83
C ALA A 162 -0.41 13.22 -3.15
N VAL A 163 -1.09 12.07 -3.07
CA VAL A 163 -1.32 11.16 -4.19
C VAL A 163 -2.73 10.57 -4.14
N SER A 164 -3.27 10.15 -5.28
CA SER A 164 -4.51 9.37 -5.31
C SER A 164 -4.24 7.89 -5.04
N LEU A 165 -5.30 7.16 -4.68
CA LEU A 165 -5.19 5.70 -4.51
C LEU A 165 -4.84 5.02 -5.84
N PHE A 166 -5.32 5.56 -6.96
CA PHE A 166 -4.94 5.11 -8.30
C PHE A 166 -3.44 5.21 -8.53
N GLN A 167 -2.83 6.38 -8.22
CA GLN A 167 -1.39 6.59 -8.39
C GLN A 167 -0.58 5.60 -7.55
N LEU A 168 -1.02 5.28 -6.34
CA LEU A 168 -0.35 4.28 -5.50
C LEU A 168 -0.43 2.88 -6.10
N ALA A 169 -1.61 2.44 -6.55
CA ALA A 169 -1.76 1.14 -7.20
C ALA A 169 -0.93 1.07 -8.49
N HIS A 170 -0.91 2.15 -9.28
CA HIS A 170 -0.10 2.26 -10.50
C HIS A 170 1.40 2.16 -10.18
N ALA A 171 1.89 2.92 -9.20
CA ALA A 171 3.29 2.90 -8.80
C ALA A 171 3.75 1.50 -8.33
N TYR A 172 2.87 0.72 -7.68
CA TYR A 172 3.20 -0.64 -7.24
C TYR A 172 3.32 -1.65 -8.38
N THR A 173 2.91 -1.31 -9.61
CA THR A 173 3.12 -2.19 -10.77
C THR A 173 4.61 -2.45 -11.02
N ILE A 174 5.52 -1.53 -10.68
CA ILE A 174 6.96 -1.76 -10.81
C ILE A 174 7.42 -2.98 -10.01
N PHE A 175 6.83 -3.23 -8.85
CA PHE A 175 7.17 -4.40 -8.03
C PHE A 175 6.53 -5.68 -8.54
N ALA A 176 5.32 -5.59 -9.10
CA ALA A 176 4.58 -6.73 -9.63
C ALA A 176 4.99 -7.13 -11.04
N HIS A 177 5.60 -6.22 -11.81
CA HIS A 177 5.94 -6.42 -13.23
C HIS A 177 7.44 -6.18 -13.51
N ASN A 178 8.29 -6.81 -12.70
CA ASN A 178 9.76 -6.83 -12.89
C ASN A 178 10.40 -5.47 -13.15
N GLY A 179 9.99 -4.46 -12.40
CA GLY A 179 10.53 -3.11 -12.45
C GLY A 179 9.89 -2.19 -13.49
N GLN A 180 8.93 -2.66 -14.27
CA GLN A 180 8.24 -1.87 -15.29
C GLN A 180 7.00 -1.17 -14.74
N LEU A 181 6.82 0.10 -15.08
CA LEU A 181 5.58 0.83 -14.84
C LEU A 181 4.63 0.56 -16.02
N ILE A 182 3.68 -0.35 -15.84
CA ILE A 182 2.75 -0.72 -16.91
C ILE A 182 1.62 0.31 -17.04
N PRO A 183 1.13 0.60 -18.27
CA PRO A 183 -0.02 1.47 -18.45
C PRO A 183 -1.28 0.82 -17.89
N LEU A 184 -2.11 1.62 -17.20
CA LEU A 184 -3.40 1.15 -16.69
C LEU A 184 -4.55 1.61 -17.59
N SER A 185 -5.57 0.75 -17.74
CA SER A 185 -6.77 1.00 -18.53
C SER A 185 -8.04 0.80 -17.69
N LEU A 186 -8.99 1.72 -17.81
CA LEU A 186 -10.36 1.55 -17.29
C LEU A 186 -11.25 0.74 -18.25
N PHE A 187 -10.76 0.52 -19.47
CA PHE A 187 -11.47 -0.27 -20.47
C PHE A 187 -10.87 -1.67 -20.55
N LYS A 188 -11.72 -2.64 -20.87
CA LYS A 188 -11.28 -3.99 -21.14
C LYS A 188 -10.32 -3.99 -22.33
N THR A 189 -9.22 -4.72 -22.20
CA THR A 189 -8.23 -4.94 -23.25
C THR A 189 -8.42 -6.32 -23.90
N ASP A 190 -7.63 -6.61 -24.93
CA ASP A 190 -7.69 -7.93 -25.61
C ASP A 190 -7.00 -9.06 -24.81
N GLY A 191 -6.69 -8.82 -23.54
CA GLY A 191 -6.04 -9.79 -22.67
C GLY A 191 -4.55 -10.01 -22.95
N GLN A 192 -3.95 -9.19 -23.81
CA GLN A 192 -2.52 -9.24 -24.10
C GLN A 192 -1.72 -8.68 -22.91
N THR A 193 -0.56 -9.25 -22.67
CA THR A 193 0.38 -8.73 -21.69
C THR A 193 0.91 -7.38 -22.13
N VAL A 194 0.81 -6.40 -21.25
CA VAL A 194 1.33 -5.06 -21.51
C VAL A 194 2.75 -4.93 -20.98
N SER A 195 3.50 -4.02 -21.56
CA SER A 195 4.81 -3.59 -21.06
C SER A 195 4.82 -2.08 -20.88
N GLY A 196 5.77 -1.59 -20.07
CA GLY A 196 5.96 -0.19 -19.80
C GLY A 196 7.42 0.17 -19.64
N PRO A 197 7.74 1.44 -19.39
CA PRO A 197 9.12 1.85 -19.16
C PRO A 197 9.71 1.12 -17.94
N GLN A 198 10.98 0.71 -18.05
CA GLN A 198 11.73 0.17 -16.95
C GLN A 198 12.08 1.31 -16.00
N VAL A 199 11.67 1.19 -14.73
CA VAL A 199 11.90 2.20 -13.68
C VAL A 199 13.00 1.76 -12.72
N ILE A 200 13.01 0.47 -12.36
CA ILE A 200 14.02 -0.17 -11.51
C ILE A 200 14.43 -1.51 -12.14
N ALA A 201 15.59 -2.03 -11.76
CA ALA A 201 16.03 -3.34 -12.19
C ALA A 201 15.06 -4.47 -11.76
N PRO A 202 14.92 -5.56 -12.55
CA PRO A 202 14.10 -6.72 -12.17
C PRO A 202 14.50 -7.32 -10.82
N GLU A 203 15.81 -7.34 -10.54
CA GLU A 203 16.40 -7.83 -9.30
C GLU A 203 15.94 -6.98 -8.10
N THR A 204 15.98 -5.66 -8.23
CA THR A 204 15.48 -4.72 -7.22
C THR A 204 13.98 -4.94 -6.96
N ALA A 205 13.19 -5.13 -8.03
CA ALA A 205 11.76 -5.43 -7.89
C ALA A 205 11.54 -6.75 -7.13
N ALA A 206 12.34 -7.78 -7.39
CA ALA A 206 12.27 -9.07 -6.70
C ALA A 206 12.66 -8.94 -5.21
N GLU A 207 13.69 -8.17 -4.89
CA GLU A 207 14.09 -7.89 -3.50
C GLU A 207 12.98 -7.16 -2.73
N ILE A 208 12.37 -6.13 -3.33
CA ILE A 208 11.24 -5.43 -2.71
C ILE A 208 10.04 -6.37 -2.51
N ARG A 209 9.72 -7.26 -3.47
CA ARG A 209 8.66 -8.26 -3.27
C ARG A 209 8.90 -9.10 -2.02
N LYS A 210 10.12 -9.63 -1.81
CA LYS A 210 10.47 -10.39 -0.60
C LYS A 210 10.30 -9.55 0.67
N MET A 211 10.65 -8.27 0.62
CA MET A 211 10.45 -7.37 1.76
C MET A 211 8.97 -7.10 2.04
N LEU A 212 8.13 -7.02 0.99
CA LEU A 212 6.69 -6.88 1.14
C LEU A 212 6.02 -8.14 1.71
N GLU A 213 6.53 -9.33 1.41
CA GLU A 213 6.11 -10.59 2.07
C GLU A 213 6.44 -10.58 3.56
N ASN A 214 7.60 -10.03 3.95
CA ASN A 214 7.97 -9.92 5.36
C ASN A 214 7.03 -9.02 6.16
N VAL A 215 6.34 -8.06 5.52
CA VAL A 215 5.34 -7.20 6.18
C VAL A 215 4.14 -8.00 6.68
N VAL A 216 3.72 -9.04 5.94
CA VAL A 216 2.57 -9.90 6.29
C VAL A 216 3.00 -11.20 6.97
N SER A 217 4.28 -11.40 7.20
CA SER A 217 4.82 -12.53 7.94
C SER A 217 4.90 -12.26 9.45
N ALA A 218 5.28 -13.28 10.22
CA ALA A 218 5.46 -13.15 11.67
C ALA A 218 6.43 -12.00 12.01
N GLY A 219 6.00 -11.12 12.90
CA GLY A 219 6.75 -9.93 13.30
C GLY A 219 6.64 -8.74 12.34
N GLY A 220 5.95 -8.87 11.22
CA GLY A 220 5.62 -7.76 10.33
C GLY A 220 4.44 -6.93 10.83
N THR A 221 4.28 -5.71 10.27
CA THR A 221 3.21 -4.77 10.67
C THR A 221 1.80 -5.21 10.23
N ALA A 222 1.69 -6.24 9.37
CA ALA A 222 0.42 -6.76 8.88
C ALA A 222 0.36 -8.31 8.96
N ALA A 223 0.94 -8.91 9.98
CA ALA A 223 0.98 -10.37 10.16
C ALA A 223 -0.42 -11.02 10.23
N THR A 224 -1.44 -10.28 10.60
CA THR A 224 -2.84 -10.74 10.63
C THR A 224 -3.53 -10.77 9.26
N VAL A 225 -2.94 -10.12 8.26
CA VAL A 225 -3.50 -10.09 6.90
C VAL A 225 -3.06 -11.35 6.16
N GLN A 226 -3.99 -12.26 5.92
CA GLN A 226 -3.74 -13.55 5.28
C GLN A 226 -4.81 -13.84 4.23
N VAL A 227 -4.43 -14.47 3.12
CA VAL A 227 -5.32 -14.93 2.07
C VAL A 227 -5.15 -16.44 1.92
N PRO A 228 -6.12 -17.26 2.35
CA PRO A 228 -5.98 -18.72 2.29
C PRO A 228 -5.69 -19.21 0.87
N GLY A 229 -4.62 -19.98 0.71
CA GLY A 229 -4.19 -20.55 -0.56
C GLY A 229 -3.30 -19.66 -1.42
N TYR A 230 -3.07 -18.39 -1.02
CA TYR A 230 -2.27 -17.47 -1.83
C TYR A 230 -1.19 -16.77 -1.02
N SER A 231 0.02 -16.71 -1.57
CA SER A 231 1.08 -15.85 -1.05
C SER A 231 0.72 -14.38 -1.35
N ILE A 232 0.93 -13.53 -0.36
CA ILE A 232 0.66 -12.10 -0.48
C ILE A 232 1.85 -11.30 0.05
N GLY A 233 1.99 -10.09 -0.45
CA GLY A 233 2.89 -9.09 0.10
C GLY A 233 2.28 -7.71 -0.04
N GLY A 234 2.62 -6.80 0.84
CA GLY A 234 2.04 -5.47 0.77
C GLY A 234 2.58 -4.52 1.83
N LYS A 235 2.01 -3.33 1.86
CA LYS A 235 2.41 -2.29 2.81
C LYS A 235 1.18 -1.62 3.40
N THR A 236 1.21 -1.46 4.73
CA THR A 236 0.25 -0.64 5.48
C THR A 236 0.59 0.83 5.37
N GLY A 237 -0.44 1.66 5.36
CA GLY A 237 -0.36 3.09 5.59
C GLY A 237 -1.33 3.50 6.68
N THR A 238 -0.86 4.29 7.62
CA THR A 238 -1.68 4.98 8.61
C THR A 238 -1.17 6.41 8.65
N ALA A 239 -1.94 7.34 8.13
CA ALA A 239 -1.57 8.73 8.05
C ALA A 239 -2.57 9.60 8.78
N TYR A 240 -2.07 10.60 9.49
CA TYR A 240 -2.92 11.68 10.03
C TYR A 240 -3.48 12.51 8.88
N LYS A 241 -4.68 13.03 9.06
CA LYS A 241 -5.26 13.94 8.06
C LYS A 241 -4.65 15.33 8.21
N HIS A 242 -4.22 15.88 7.09
CA HIS A 242 -3.78 17.26 7.04
C HIS A 242 -4.99 18.19 6.90
N THR A 243 -5.10 19.16 7.77
CA THR A 243 -6.14 20.21 7.76
C THR A 243 -5.50 21.58 7.54
N ALA A 244 -6.33 22.63 7.44
CA ALA A 244 -5.84 24.02 7.37
C ALA A 244 -5.03 24.43 8.62
N HIS A 245 -5.20 23.73 9.74
CA HIS A 245 -4.53 24.01 11.01
C HIS A 245 -3.37 23.04 11.32
N GLY A 246 -2.94 22.22 10.36
CA GLY A 246 -1.90 21.21 10.50
C GLY A 246 -2.48 19.79 10.56
N TYR A 247 -1.72 18.85 11.15
CA TYR A 247 -2.16 17.46 11.27
C TYR A 247 -3.22 17.31 12.37
N ASP A 248 -4.32 16.67 12.01
CA ASP A 248 -5.36 16.25 12.94
C ASP A 248 -5.03 14.84 13.46
N HIS A 249 -4.65 14.78 14.74
CA HIS A 249 -4.26 13.54 15.41
C HIS A 249 -5.43 12.66 15.85
N SER A 250 -6.67 13.10 15.64
CA SER A 250 -7.89 12.34 15.94
C SER A 250 -8.47 11.64 14.70
N ASN A 251 -8.07 12.08 13.51
CA ASN A 251 -8.60 11.57 12.25
C ASN A 251 -7.48 10.92 11.40
N TYR A 252 -7.74 9.69 10.99
CA TYR A 252 -6.77 8.85 10.28
C TYR A 252 -7.27 8.46 8.90
N ARG A 253 -6.31 8.18 8.03
CA ARG A 253 -6.51 7.41 6.81
C ARG A 253 -5.77 6.10 6.95
N ALA A 254 -6.53 5.01 6.97
CA ALA A 254 -6.02 3.65 7.04
C ALA A 254 -5.99 3.04 5.64
N SER A 255 -4.83 2.59 5.18
CA SER A 255 -4.68 2.08 3.81
C SER A 255 -3.84 0.82 3.79
N PHE A 256 -4.05 0.00 2.76
CA PHE A 256 -3.23 -1.16 2.43
C PHE A 256 -3.10 -1.29 0.92
N VAL A 257 -1.87 -1.45 0.43
CA VAL A 257 -1.60 -1.77 -0.98
C VAL A 257 -0.80 -3.06 -1.01
N GLY A 258 -1.27 -4.04 -1.74
CA GLY A 258 -0.61 -5.33 -1.82
C GLY A 258 -0.71 -5.99 -3.18
N ILE A 259 0.11 -7.02 -3.35
CA ILE A 259 0.32 -7.81 -4.56
C ILE A 259 0.00 -9.26 -4.23
N ALA A 260 -0.60 -9.97 -5.15
CA ALA A 260 -0.89 -11.39 -5.03
C ALA A 260 -1.04 -12.09 -6.40
N PRO A 261 -0.68 -13.37 -6.50
CA PRO A 261 0.25 -14.10 -5.65
C PRO A 261 1.66 -13.52 -5.72
N MET A 262 2.51 -13.74 -4.71
CA MET A 262 3.89 -13.21 -4.75
C MET A 262 4.82 -14.07 -5.60
N SER A 263 4.53 -15.36 -5.73
CA SER A 263 5.27 -16.29 -6.59
C SER A 263 5.19 -15.92 -8.08
N ASN A 264 4.02 -15.44 -8.51
CA ASN A 264 3.77 -14.98 -9.88
C ASN A 264 2.68 -13.90 -9.84
N PRO A 265 3.05 -12.62 -9.65
CA PRO A 265 2.10 -11.54 -9.44
C PRO A 265 1.01 -11.46 -10.51
N ARG A 266 -0.24 -11.47 -10.08
CA ARG A 266 -1.39 -11.40 -10.96
C ARG A 266 -2.23 -10.16 -10.74
N ILE A 267 -2.41 -9.74 -9.48
CA ILE A 267 -3.22 -8.57 -9.15
C ILE A 267 -2.50 -7.67 -8.15
N ILE A 268 -2.83 -6.38 -8.23
CA ILE A 268 -2.60 -5.40 -7.18
C ILE A 268 -3.97 -5.02 -6.62
N VAL A 269 -4.09 -5.04 -5.30
CA VAL A 269 -5.28 -4.54 -4.60
C VAL A 269 -4.88 -3.37 -3.72
N ALA A 270 -5.55 -2.25 -3.89
CA ALA A 270 -5.35 -1.04 -3.08
C ALA A 270 -6.65 -0.66 -2.36
N VAL A 271 -6.57 -0.54 -1.04
CA VAL A 271 -7.67 -0.19 -0.15
C VAL A 271 -7.30 1.04 0.65
N SER A 272 -8.21 2.00 0.75
CA SER A 272 -8.07 3.17 1.61
C SER A 272 -9.39 3.46 2.31
N ILE A 273 -9.35 3.56 3.64
CA ILE A 273 -10.50 3.85 4.49
C ILE A 273 -10.24 5.18 5.20
N ASP A 274 -11.12 6.13 4.95
CA ASP A 274 -11.05 7.47 5.51
C ASP A 274 -11.90 7.55 6.77
N ASN A 275 -11.30 8.03 7.87
CA ASN A 275 -11.94 8.17 9.17
C ASN A 275 -12.63 6.86 9.65
N PRO A 276 -11.88 5.79 9.92
CA PRO A 276 -12.45 4.60 10.53
C PRO A 276 -13.04 4.93 11.90
N THR A 277 -14.25 4.42 12.18
CA THR A 277 -15.05 4.79 13.36
C THR A 277 -15.25 3.66 14.37
N ASN A 278 -14.63 2.49 14.14
CA ASN A 278 -14.77 1.30 14.99
C ASN A 278 -13.75 1.20 16.14
N GLY A 279 -13.02 2.28 16.44
CA GLY A 279 -11.97 2.33 17.45
C GLY A 279 -10.59 1.89 16.93
N GLU A 280 -10.51 1.27 15.77
CA GLU A 280 -9.26 0.88 15.12
C GLU A 280 -8.87 1.90 14.06
N HIS A 281 -7.56 2.14 13.90
CA HIS A 281 -7.06 3.12 12.92
C HIS A 281 -5.85 2.64 12.14
N PHE A 282 -5.23 1.51 12.50
CA PHE A 282 -4.08 0.98 11.77
C PHE A 282 -4.49 0.32 10.45
N GLY A 283 -3.70 0.57 9.40
CA GLY A 283 -3.97 0.03 8.06
C GLY A 283 -4.14 -1.49 8.03
N ALA A 284 -3.39 -2.24 8.84
CA ALA A 284 -3.52 -3.69 8.94
C ALA A 284 -4.87 -4.15 9.51
N GLN A 285 -5.40 -3.41 10.51
CA GLN A 285 -6.64 -3.77 11.19
C GLN A 285 -7.88 -3.33 10.42
N VAL A 286 -7.80 -2.21 9.70
CA VAL A 286 -8.94 -1.59 9.02
C VAL A 286 -8.98 -1.95 7.54
N ALA A 287 -7.89 -1.71 6.80
CA ALA A 287 -7.84 -1.95 5.36
C ALA A 287 -7.39 -3.39 5.02
N GLY A 288 -6.61 -4.03 5.89
CA GLY A 288 -6.10 -5.39 5.71
C GLY A 288 -7.17 -6.45 5.48
N PRO A 289 -8.22 -6.56 6.31
CA PRO A 289 -9.31 -7.52 6.11
C PRO A 289 -10.04 -7.34 4.78
N VAL A 290 -10.27 -6.08 4.38
CA VAL A 290 -10.90 -5.74 3.10
C VAL A 290 -10.01 -6.16 1.93
N PHE A 291 -8.69 -5.87 2.03
CA PHE A 291 -7.70 -6.34 1.06
C PHE A 291 -7.72 -7.86 0.94
N ALA A 292 -7.69 -8.59 2.05
CA ALA A 292 -7.64 -10.05 2.06
C ALA A 292 -8.87 -10.69 1.39
N SER A 293 -10.08 -10.20 1.73
CA SER A 293 -11.32 -10.68 1.13
C SER A 293 -11.34 -10.45 -0.38
N ILE A 294 -11.10 -9.20 -0.83
CA ILE A 294 -11.09 -8.85 -2.25
C ILE A 294 -10.04 -9.67 -3.01
N THR A 295 -8.84 -9.82 -2.44
CA THR A 295 -7.75 -10.57 -3.07
C THR A 295 -8.13 -12.02 -3.31
N GLY A 296 -8.64 -12.71 -2.28
CA GLY A 296 -9.04 -14.11 -2.38
C GLY A 296 -10.16 -14.33 -3.39
N ASP A 297 -11.20 -13.47 -3.36
CA ASP A 297 -12.32 -13.56 -4.28
C ASP A 297 -11.90 -13.28 -5.73
N THR A 298 -11.06 -12.27 -5.94
CA THR A 298 -10.58 -11.92 -7.28
C THR A 298 -9.71 -13.03 -7.88
N LEU A 299 -8.77 -13.58 -7.11
CA LEU A 299 -7.88 -14.64 -7.62
C LEU A 299 -8.68 -15.90 -7.99
N ARG A 300 -9.70 -16.26 -7.20
CA ARG A 300 -10.62 -17.37 -7.54
C ARG A 300 -11.42 -17.05 -8.79
N ALA A 301 -11.98 -15.87 -8.92
CA ALA A 301 -12.73 -15.44 -10.11
C ALA A 301 -11.88 -15.43 -11.39
N LEU A 302 -10.58 -15.14 -11.24
CA LEU A 302 -9.61 -15.20 -12.35
C LEU A 302 -9.05 -16.60 -12.60
N ASN A 303 -9.52 -17.63 -11.89
CA ASN A 303 -9.01 -19.01 -11.95
C ASN A 303 -7.49 -19.11 -11.74
N VAL A 304 -6.95 -18.28 -10.85
CA VAL A 304 -5.53 -18.38 -10.47
C VAL A 304 -5.37 -19.53 -9.48
N ALA A 305 -4.47 -20.45 -9.79
CA ALA A 305 -4.20 -21.59 -8.91
C ALA A 305 -3.58 -21.11 -7.58
N PRO A 306 -3.96 -21.72 -6.44
CA PRO A 306 -3.27 -21.47 -5.16
C PRO A 306 -1.78 -21.78 -5.28
N ASP A 307 -0.94 -20.93 -4.66
CA ASP A 307 0.52 -21.07 -4.67
C ASP A 307 1.11 -21.41 -3.28
N VAL A 308 0.25 -21.44 -2.25
CA VAL A 308 0.62 -21.92 -0.93
C VAL A 308 -0.41 -22.92 -0.40
N PRO A 309 -0.01 -23.87 0.46
CA PRO A 309 -0.93 -24.86 1.02
C PRO A 309 -2.08 -24.18 1.77
N VAL A 310 -3.32 -24.60 1.49
CA VAL A 310 -4.47 -24.25 2.30
C VAL A 310 -4.39 -25.09 3.58
N LYS A 311 -4.15 -24.48 4.73
CA LYS A 311 -4.28 -25.19 6.00
C LYS A 311 -5.75 -25.60 6.15
N PRO A 312 -6.07 -26.89 6.27
CA PRO A 312 -7.45 -27.31 6.48
C PRO A 312 -7.96 -26.65 7.75
N MET A 313 -9.09 -25.96 7.65
CA MET A 313 -9.81 -25.49 8.83
C MET A 313 -10.42 -26.74 9.46
N VAL A 314 -9.80 -27.25 10.52
CA VAL A 314 -10.39 -28.30 11.35
C VAL A 314 -11.58 -27.63 12.04
N MET A 315 -12.77 -27.80 11.50
CA MET A 315 -13.99 -27.51 12.23
C MET A 315 -14.07 -28.49 13.38
N THR A 316 -13.63 -28.08 14.58
CA THR A 316 -13.99 -28.78 15.80
C THR A 316 -15.50 -28.64 15.94
N ALA A 317 -16.22 -29.67 15.56
CA ALA A 317 -17.64 -29.77 15.89
C ALA A 317 -17.73 -29.72 17.43
N SER A 318 -18.29 -28.64 17.94
CA SER A 318 -18.64 -28.54 19.35
C SER A 318 -19.76 -29.56 19.60
N SER A 319 -19.37 -30.75 20.04
CA SER A 319 -20.32 -31.77 20.52
C SER A 319 -20.73 -31.43 21.93
N THR A 320 -21.63 -30.47 22.08
CA THR A 320 -22.42 -30.34 23.30
C THR A 320 -23.74 -31.09 23.05
N PRO A 321 -23.93 -32.23 23.67
CA PRO A 321 -25.23 -32.90 23.58
C PRO A 321 -26.30 -32.02 24.25
N PRO A 322 -27.53 -31.98 23.74
CA PRO A 322 -28.61 -31.23 24.36
C PRO A 322 -28.90 -31.81 25.77
N PRO A 323 -29.26 -30.95 26.76
CA PRO A 323 -29.57 -31.41 28.08
C PRO A 323 -30.81 -32.35 28.03
N ALA A 324 -30.68 -33.50 28.65
CA ALA A 324 -31.74 -34.46 28.78
C ALA A 324 -32.93 -33.82 29.52
N THR A 325 -34.07 -33.74 28.86
CA THR A 325 -35.36 -33.34 29.46
C THR A 325 -35.74 -34.38 30.51
N GLY A 326 -35.56 -34.01 31.78
CA GLY A 326 -36.06 -34.84 32.90
C GLY A 326 -37.57 -34.94 32.87
N ALA A 327 -38.03 -36.17 32.87
CA ALA A 327 -39.46 -36.48 33.06
C ALA A 327 -39.89 -36.07 34.47
N VAL A 328 -40.92 -35.24 34.54
CA VAL A 328 -41.65 -34.93 35.76
C VAL A 328 -42.63 -36.06 36.00
N ARG A 329 -42.55 -36.64 37.20
CA ARG A 329 -43.65 -37.43 37.80
C ARG A 329 -44.47 -36.52 38.68
#